data_c491f0290773b91688d7e1df51e5e8d9
#
_entry.id   c491f0290773b91688d7e1df51e5e8d9
#
_cell.length_a   1.000
_cell.length_b   1.000
_cell.length_c   1.000
_cell.angle_alpha   90.00
_cell.angle_beta   90.00
_cell.angle_gamma   90.00
#
_symmetry.space_group_name_H-M   'P 1'
#
loop_
_entity.id
_entity.type
_entity.pdbx_description
1 polymer ?
#
loop_
_entity_poly.entity_id
_entity_poly.type
_entity_poly.pdbx_seq_one_letter_code
_entity_poly.pdbx_strand_id
1 'polypeptide(L)'
;ILLVGWIIALIIAAGVKKLLQRLETNHRLSSATGSTPNIENLVSKLVFWFVMILALVGALNVLNISGVSDPFSNMVSRVLAFLPSLLAAVAVGFVGWIVARLVRAGLTNVLARTQLDEKLSGDVGVGSLSSNLAEIFYWLVLLLFLPVILSILGLNGLLLPVQNMVNEGIAYLPNLFIAGVIIFVGYILAKIVRGIVEGLGNSLGLQAQAEKVGLFKNSNISKFLGSFVFAIIIITALIVAFEALGIEAISQPATSMLNEIMQAIPRIIAAGLILIVAYVVSRFVARLIAELISGAGVDEVPMKLGVQRFLGQTRVSDVIGYLIVFFTMLFAVSEAANRLGLEQVSVLISMFIQFGADILLGAVILVIGFW
;
A
#
# COMPACT_ATOMS: atom_id res chain seq x y z
N ILE A 1 -63.82 15.27 19.00
CA ILE A 1 -62.85 14.99 17.92
C ILE A 1 -61.70 14.19 18.50
N LEU A 2 -61.01 14.62 19.57
CA LEU A 2 -59.84 13.90 20.14
C LEU A 2 -60.17 12.49 20.63
N LEU A 3 -61.31 12.30 21.31
CA LEU A 3 -61.75 10.97 21.77
C LEU A 3 -62.06 10.04 20.59
N VAL A 4 -62.72 10.53 19.57
CA VAL A 4 -63.03 9.79 18.33
C VAL A 4 -61.72 9.46 17.59
N GLY A 5 -60.80 10.43 17.48
CA GLY A 5 -59.49 10.25 16.88
C GLY A 5 -58.64 9.19 17.60
N TRP A 6 -58.69 9.16 18.96
CA TRP A 6 -58.01 8.18 19.76
C TRP A 6 -58.52 6.74 19.50
N ILE A 7 -59.85 6.57 19.41
CA ILE A 7 -60.46 5.27 19.09
C ILE A 7 -60.05 4.82 17.68
N ILE A 8 -60.10 5.74 16.70
CA ILE A 8 -59.69 5.46 15.32
C ILE A 8 -58.21 5.09 15.28
N ALA A 9 -57.35 5.81 16.02
CA ALA A 9 -55.93 5.52 16.11
C ALA A 9 -55.64 4.11 16.64
N LEU A 10 -56.36 3.69 17.68
CA LEU A 10 -56.25 2.34 18.24
C LEU A 10 -56.67 1.26 17.21
N ILE A 11 -57.77 1.46 16.50
CA ILE A 11 -58.28 0.50 15.50
C ILE A 11 -57.26 0.34 14.34
N ILE A 12 -56.78 1.47 13.81
CA ILE A 12 -55.84 1.48 12.69
C ILE A 12 -54.50 0.85 13.11
N ALA A 13 -53.98 1.27 14.27
CA ALA A 13 -52.72 0.72 14.79
C ALA A 13 -52.78 -0.82 15.05
N ALA A 14 -53.93 -1.28 15.60
CA ALA A 14 -54.15 -2.73 15.79
C ALA A 14 -54.29 -3.45 14.45
N GLY A 15 -54.96 -2.87 13.45
CA GLY A 15 -55.06 -3.42 12.09
C GLY A 15 -53.68 -3.55 11.42
N VAL A 16 -52.89 -2.51 11.47
CA VAL A 16 -51.51 -2.54 10.93
C VAL A 16 -50.64 -3.58 11.62
N LYS A 17 -50.69 -3.65 12.96
CA LYS A 17 -50.00 -4.67 13.73
C LYS A 17 -50.36 -6.11 13.27
N LYS A 18 -51.67 -6.35 13.10
CA LYS A 18 -52.18 -7.67 12.67
C LYS A 18 -51.77 -8.00 11.24
N LEU A 19 -51.72 -7.01 10.35
CA LEU A 19 -51.23 -7.18 8.98
C LEU A 19 -49.71 -7.54 8.96
N LEU A 20 -48.90 -6.80 9.73
CA LEU A 20 -47.47 -7.07 9.83
C LEU A 20 -47.19 -8.44 10.43
N GLN A 21 -47.95 -8.87 11.43
CA GLN A 21 -47.87 -10.21 12.01
C GLN A 21 -48.22 -11.29 10.98
N ARG A 22 -49.21 -11.11 10.12
CA ARG A 22 -49.55 -12.03 9.03
C ARG A 22 -48.46 -12.14 7.97
N LEU A 23 -47.67 -11.08 7.76
CA LEU A 23 -46.55 -11.07 6.85
C LEU A 23 -45.27 -11.67 7.47
N GLU A 24 -45.32 -12.12 8.74
CA GLU A 24 -44.19 -12.71 9.50
C GLU A 24 -42.95 -11.81 9.47
N THR A 25 -43.15 -10.48 9.49
CA THR A 25 -42.09 -9.49 9.27
C THR A 25 -40.95 -9.62 10.28
N ASN A 26 -41.26 -9.85 11.56
CA ASN A 26 -40.26 -10.07 12.61
C ASN A 26 -39.46 -11.35 12.40
N HIS A 27 -40.09 -12.42 11.95
CA HIS A 27 -39.44 -13.72 11.72
C HIS A 27 -38.46 -13.66 10.53
N ARG A 28 -38.87 -13.03 9.43
CA ARG A 28 -38.05 -12.86 8.23
C ARG A 28 -36.83 -11.95 8.46
N LEU A 29 -37.02 -10.88 9.25
CA LEU A 29 -35.90 -9.99 9.59
C LEU A 29 -34.93 -10.60 10.62
N SER A 30 -35.47 -11.32 11.60
CA SER A 30 -34.67 -12.04 12.58
C SER A 30 -33.75 -13.07 11.91
N SER A 31 -34.22 -13.75 10.88
CA SER A 31 -33.42 -14.70 10.08
C SER A 31 -32.34 -14.02 9.25
N ALA A 32 -32.54 -12.74 8.88
CA ALA A 32 -31.59 -11.98 8.05
C ALA A 32 -30.54 -11.20 8.86
N THR A 33 -30.89 -10.76 10.09
CA THR A 33 -30.03 -9.84 10.88
C THR A 33 -29.49 -10.43 12.18
N GLY A 34 -29.94 -11.65 12.57
CA GLY A 34 -29.52 -12.29 13.84
C GLY A 34 -30.02 -11.58 15.11
N SER A 35 -30.81 -10.49 14.99
CA SER A 35 -31.44 -9.78 16.09
C SER A 35 -32.97 -9.89 16.01
N THR A 36 -33.67 -9.82 17.13
CA THR A 36 -35.16 -9.85 17.20
C THR A 36 -35.72 -8.43 17.27
N PRO A 37 -35.77 -7.66 16.16
CA PRO A 37 -36.34 -6.34 16.16
C PRO A 37 -37.85 -6.43 16.27
N ASN A 38 -38.46 -5.72 17.23
CA ASN A 38 -39.91 -5.69 17.44
C ASN A 38 -40.57 -4.65 16.51
N ILE A 39 -40.36 -4.83 15.17
CA ILE A 39 -40.80 -3.88 14.14
C ILE A 39 -42.32 -3.74 14.10
N GLU A 40 -43.05 -4.81 14.30
CA GLU A 40 -44.48 -4.84 14.33
C GLU A 40 -45.04 -3.86 15.40
N ASN A 41 -44.47 -3.87 16.60
CA ASN A 41 -44.86 -2.94 17.67
C ASN A 41 -44.38 -1.52 17.41
N LEU A 42 -43.21 -1.34 16.83
CA LEU A 42 -42.66 -0.02 16.51
C LEU A 42 -43.50 0.66 15.45
N VAL A 43 -43.81 0.00 14.35
CA VAL A 43 -44.64 0.53 13.27
C VAL A 43 -46.06 0.79 13.76
N SER A 44 -46.66 -0.11 14.55
CA SER A 44 -47.94 0.09 15.14
C SER A 44 -48.02 1.31 16.03
N LYS A 45 -47.01 1.56 16.89
CA LYS A 45 -46.90 2.78 17.69
C LYS A 45 -46.74 4.04 16.84
N LEU A 46 -45.90 3.99 15.79
CA LEU A 46 -45.74 5.14 14.88
C LEU A 46 -47.06 5.50 14.20
N VAL A 47 -47.81 4.51 13.69
CA VAL A 47 -49.13 4.71 13.08
C VAL A 47 -50.10 5.25 14.08
N PHE A 48 -50.11 4.76 15.31
CA PHE A 48 -50.99 5.30 16.38
C PHE A 48 -50.70 6.79 16.61
N TRP A 49 -49.45 7.18 16.83
CA TRP A 49 -49.08 8.57 17.05
C TRP A 49 -49.36 9.45 15.83
N PHE A 50 -49.16 8.92 14.64
CA PHE A 50 -49.47 9.64 13.40
C PHE A 50 -50.99 9.97 13.28
N VAL A 51 -51.87 9.00 13.54
CA VAL A 51 -53.33 9.21 13.54
C VAL A 51 -53.76 10.14 14.68
N MET A 52 -53.08 10.08 15.84
CA MET A 52 -53.33 11.04 16.95
C MET A 52 -52.97 12.47 16.58
N ILE A 53 -51.86 12.68 15.85
CA ILE A 53 -51.50 14.02 15.34
C ILE A 53 -52.55 14.51 14.34
N LEU A 54 -53.05 13.66 13.44
CA LEU A 54 -54.16 13.98 12.54
C LEU A 54 -55.41 14.43 13.30
N ALA A 55 -55.77 13.68 14.35
CA ALA A 55 -56.91 14.01 15.19
C ALA A 55 -56.73 15.34 15.94
N LEU A 56 -55.49 15.61 16.41
CA LEU A 56 -55.12 16.88 17.04
C LEU A 56 -55.25 18.06 16.06
N VAL A 57 -54.74 17.90 14.84
CA VAL A 57 -54.85 18.91 13.77
C VAL A 57 -56.32 19.18 13.46
N GLY A 58 -57.13 18.13 13.33
CA GLY A 58 -58.55 18.26 13.14
C GLY A 58 -59.27 18.99 14.29
N ALA A 59 -58.87 18.75 15.54
CA ALA A 59 -59.39 19.43 16.71
C ALA A 59 -59.01 20.92 16.75
N LEU A 60 -57.75 21.26 16.45
CA LEU A 60 -57.22 22.62 16.38
C LEU A 60 -57.89 23.44 15.27
N ASN A 61 -58.14 22.81 14.11
CA ASN A 61 -58.86 23.45 13.00
C ASN A 61 -60.29 23.78 13.36
N VAL A 62 -61.03 22.92 14.08
CA VAL A 62 -62.37 23.18 14.56
C VAL A 62 -62.41 24.31 15.60
N LEU A 63 -61.36 24.43 16.40
CA LEU A 63 -61.19 25.55 17.37
C LEU A 63 -60.74 26.87 16.70
N ASN A 64 -60.52 26.86 15.40
CA ASN A 64 -60.09 28.04 14.62
C ASN A 64 -58.72 28.62 15.07
N ILE A 65 -57.83 27.78 15.60
CA ILE A 65 -56.51 28.18 16.06
C ILE A 65 -55.49 27.98 14.92
N SER A 66 -55.59 28.77 13.87
CA SER A 66 -54.79 28.64 12.64
C SER A 66 -53.28 28.73 12.88
N GLY A 67 -52.83 29.60 13.77
CA GLY A 67 -51.41 29.79 14.07
C GLY A 67 -50.69 28.55 14.59
N VAL A 68 -51.43 27.58 15.17
CA VAL A 68 -50.89 26.31 15.67
C VAL A 68 -51.24 25.17 14.71
N SER A 69 -52.39 25.16 14.09
CA SER A 69 -52.84 24.08 13.20
C SER A 69 -52.09 24.04 11.88
N ASP A 70 -51.69 25.18 11.30
CA ASP A 70 -51.02 25.25 10.00
C ASP A 70 -49.67 24.55 9.95
N PRO A 71 -48.73 24.72 10.92
CA PRO A 71 -47.48 23.94 10.95
C PRO A 71 -47.73 22.45 11.03
N PHE A 72 -48.67 21.99 11.85
CA PHE A 72 -49.01 20.56 11.98
C PHE A 72 -49.67 20.01 10.71
N SER A 73 -50.58 20.77 10.09
CA SER A 73 -51.19 20.40 8.82
C SER A 73 -50.17 20.24 7.71
N ASN A 74 -49.18 21.13 7.65
CA ASN A 74 -48.09 21.06 6.72
C ASN A 74 -47.19 19.84 6.97
N MET A 75 -46.89 19.51 8.24
CA MET A 75 -46.16 18.30 8.58
C MET A 75 -46.91 17.03 8.14
N VAL A 76 -48.18 16.95 8.46
CA VAL A 76 -49.05 15.83 8.06
C VAL A 76 -49.10 15.68 6.54
N SER A 77 -49.30 16.78 5.81
CA SER A 77 -49.31 16.78 4.35
C SER A 77 -48.01 16.28 3.75
N ARG A 78 -46.88 16.68 4.32
CA ARG A 78 -45.56 16.19 3.90
C ARG A 78 -45.39 14.69 4.15
N VAL A 79 -45.81 14.18 5.31
CA VAL A 79 -45.77 12.76 5.64
C VAL A 79 -46.68 11.95 4.72
N LEU A 80 -47.90 12.43 4.42
CA LEU A 80 -48.80 11.77 3.49
C LEU A 80 -48.28 11.76 2.05
N ALA A 81 -47.66 12.87 1.61
CA ALA A 81 -47.00 12.93 0.30
C ALA A 81 -45.77 12.03 0.21
N PHE A 82 -45.10 11.73 1.33
CA PHE A 82 -43.96 10.85 1.38
C PHE A 82 -44.32 9.36 1.15
N LEU A 83 -45.53 8.93 1.52
CA LEU A 83 -45.97 7.54 1.36
C LEU A 83 -45.94 7.05 -0.12
N PRO A 84 -46.57 7.75 -1.09
CA PRO A 84 -46.47 7.40 -2.50
C PRO A 84 -45.02 7.43 -3.00
N SER A 85 -44.24 8.43 -2.57
CA SER A 85 -42.80 8.52 -2.93
C SER A 85 -42.00 7.34 -2.40
N LEU A 86 -42.28 6.87 -1.18
CA LEU A 86 -41.67 5.68 -0.62
C LEU A 86 -41.96 4.43 -1.46
N LEU A 87 -43.22 4.23 -1.86
CA LEU A 87 -43.61 3.11 -2.71
C LEU A 87 -42.92 3.16 -4.08
N ALA A 88 -42.85 4.36 -4.69
CA ALA A 88 -42.13 4.55 -5.94
C ALA A 88 -40.62 4.28 -5.80
N ALA A 89 -40.02 4.76 -4.70
CA ALA A 89 -38.60 4.51 -4.41
C ALA A 89 -38.28 3.01 -4.23
N VAL A 90 -39.17 2.27 -3.52
CA VAL A 90 -39.05 0.82 -3.35
C VAL A 90 -39.17 0.11 -4.71
N ALA A 91 -40.12 0.52 -5.55
CA ALA A 91 -40.29 -0.04 -6.89
C ALA A 91 -39.07 0.18 -7.76
N VAL A 92 -38.51 1.39 -7.76
CA VAL A 92 -37.26 1.71 -8.49
C VAL A 92 -36.07 0.95 -7.91
N GLY A 93 -35.97 0.82 -6.60
CA GLY A 93 -34.92 0.04 -5.94
C GLY A 93 -35.00 -1.45 -6.32
N PHE A 94 -36.21 -1.98 -6.42
CA PHE A 94 -36.43 -3.38 -6.86
C PHE A 94 -36.03 -3.57 -8.34
N VAL A 95 -36.38 -2.63 -9.20
CA VAL A 95 -35.93 -2.65 -10.61
C VAL A 95 -34.38 -2.57 -10.67
N GLY A 96 -33.77 -1.65 -9.91
CA GLY A 96 -32.31 -1.54 -9.81
C GLY A 96 -31.64 -2.84 -9.37
N TRP A 97 -32.23 -3.50 -8.39
CA TRP A 97 -31.75 -4.80 -7.91
C TRP A 97 -31.84 -5.91 -8.97
N ILE A 98 -32.94 -5.96 -9.75
CA ILE A 98 -33.08 -6.91 -10.86
C ILE A 98 -32.00 -6.62 -11.92
N VAL A 99 -31.84 -5.36 -12.32
CA VAL A 99 -30.84 -4.97 -13.33
C VAL A 99 -29.43 -5.31 -12.85
N ALA A 100 -29.11 -4.99 -11.60
CA ALA A 100 -27.81 -5.33 -11.01
C ALA A 100 -27.53 -6.85 -11.03
N ARG A 101 -28.52 -7.67 -10.72
CA ARG A 101 -28.41 -9.14 -10.80
C ARG A 101 -28.19 -9.63 -12.22
N LEU A 102 -28.92 -9.07 -13.19
CA LEU A 102 -28.76 -9.43 -14.60
C LEU A 102 -27.37 -9.07 -15.12
N VAL A 103 -26.87 -7.88 -14.77
CA VAL A 103 -25.50 -7.44 -15.14
C VAL A 103 -24.47 -8.38 -14.50
N ARG A 104 -24.60 -8.68 -13.21
CA ARG A 104 -23.72 -9.64 -12.51
C ARG A 104 -23.69 -11.00 -13.21
N ALA A 105 -24.85 -11.57 -13.47
CA ALA A 105 -24.95 -12.89 -14.12
C ALA A 105 -24.35 -12.86 -15.54
N GLY A 106 -24.64 -11.81 -16.31
CA GLY A 106 -24.07 -11.62 -17.65
C GLY A 106 -22.55 -11.53 -17.63
N LEU A 107 -21.99 -10.70 -16.76
CA LEU A 107 -20.53 -10.52 -16.61
C LEU A 107 -19.85 -11.80 -16.13
N THR A 108 -20.40 -12.48 -15.12
CA THR A 108 -19.85 -13.77 -14.65
C THR A 108 -19.79 -14.78 -15.80
N ASN A 109 -20.84 -14.89 -16.61
CA ASN A 109 -20.88 -15.81 -17.73
C ASN A 109 -19.88 -15.44 -18.87
N VAL A 110 -19.74 -14.14 -19.16
CA VAL A 110 -18.79 -13.67 -20.19
C VAL A 110 -17.36 -13.87 -19.73
N LEU A 111 -17.05 -13.48 -18.49
CA LEU A 111 -15.69 -13.59 -17.95
C LEU A 111 -15.28 -15.07 -17.73
N ALA A 112 -16.19 -15.93 -17.30
CA ALA A 112 -15.91 -17.37 -17.16
C ALA A 112 -15.54 -18.03 -18.49
N ARG A 113 -16.04 -17.52 -19.62
CA ARG A 113 -15.69 -18.03 -20.97
C ARG A 113 -14.29 -17.60 -21.44
N THR A 114 -13.69 -16.57 -20.85
CA THR A 114 -12.38 -16.01 -21.28
C THR A 114 -11.18 -16.75 -20.68
N GLN A 115 -11.36 -17.81 -19.85
CA GLN A 115 -10.29 -18.55 -19.15
C GLN A 115 -9.34 -17.67 -18.34
N LEU A 116 -9.76 -16.44 -18.01
CA LEU A 116 -8.95 -15.49 -17.23
C LEU A 116 -8.70 -16.04 -15.82
N ASP A 117 -9.67 -16.76 -15.25
CA ASP A 117 -9.54 -17.37 -13.93
C ASP A 117 -8.47 -18.47 -13.89
N GLU A 118 -8.36 -19.32 -14.93
CA GLU A 118 -7.36 -20.39 -14.99
C GLU A 118 -5.93 -19.85 -15.16
N LYS A 119 -5.77 -18.76 -15.93
CA LYS A 119 -4.45 -18.19 -16.24
C LYS A 119 -3.89 -17.31 -15.13
N LEU A 120 -4.75 -16.69 -14.32
CA LEU A 120 -4.33 -15.71 -13.30
C LEU A 120 -4.49 -16.23 -11.85
N SER A 121 -5.41 -17.17 -11.60
CA SER A 121 -5.60 -17.75 -10.25
C SER A 121 -4.55 -18.81 -9.90
N GLY A 122 -3.88 -19.40 -10.88
CA GLY A 122 -2.89 -20.46 -10.65
C GLY A 122 -1.64 -20.00 -9.88
N ASP A 123 -1.24 -18.72 -10.02
CA ASP A 123 0.02 -18.23 -9.47
C ASP A 123 -0.11 -17.35 -8.22
N VAL A 124 -1.32 -16.82 -7.90
CA VAL A 124 -1.44 -15.73 -6.89
C VAL A 124 -2.42 -16.04 -5.75
N GLY A 125 -3.18 -17.15 -5.80
CA GLY A 125 -4.10 -17.53 -4.71
C GLY A 125 -5.27 -16.55 -4.48
N VAL A 126 -5.54 -15.64 -5.41
CA VAL A 126 -6.66 -14.70 -5.39
C VAL A 126 -7.89 -15.44 -5.92
N GLY A 127 -8.99 -15.44 -5.16
CA GLY A 127 -10.27 -16.02 -5.58
C GLY A 127 -10.67 -15.56 -6.99
N SER A 128 -11.62 -16.28 -7.63
CA SER A 128 -11.99 -16.07 -9.04
C SER A 128 -12.15 -14.57 -9.38
N LEU A 129 -11.27 -14.04 -10.21
CA LEU A 129 -11.29 -12.64 -10.66
C LEU A 129 -12.61 -12.28 -11.34
N SER A 130 -13.19 -13.26 -12.07
CA SER A 130 -14.47 -13.10 -12.75
C SER A 130 -15.62 -12.81 -11.77
N SER A 131 -15.66 -13.47 -10.60
CA SER A 131 -16.70 -13.23 -9.60
C SER A 131 -16.51 -11.88 -8.91
N ASN A 132 -15.29 -11.50 -8.61
CA ASN A 132 -14.99 -10.22 -7.95
C ASN A 132 -15.32 -9.01 -8.85
N LEU A 133 -14.97 -9.08 -10.13
CA LEU A 133 -15.35 -8.06 -11.11
C LEU A 133 -16.86 -7.96 -11.27
N ALA A 134 -17.56 -9.09 -11.41
CA ALA A 134 -19.00 -9.11 -11.51
C ALA A 134 -19.70 -8.53 -10.26
N GLU A 135 -19.11 -8.72 -9.06
CA GLU A 135 -19.58 -8.13 -7.81
C GLU A 135 -19.41 -6.60 -7.80
N ILE A 136 -18.26 -6.09 -8.27
CA ILE A 136 -18.02 -4.64 -8.39
C ILE A 136 -19.09 -4.00 -9.29
N PHE A 137 -19.36 -4.58 -10.46
CA PHE A 137 -20.38 -4.07 -11.37
C PHE A 137 -21.80 -4.15 -10.78
N TYR A 138 -22.09 -5.20 -10.00
CA TYR A 138 -23.37 -5.30 -9.28
C TYR A 138 -23.57 -4.10 -8.33
N TRP A 139 -22.58 -3.82 -7.50
CA TRP A 139 -22.65 -2.67 -6.58
C TRP A 139 -22.67 -1.33 -7.31
N LEU A 140 -21.94 -1.21 -8.41
CA LEU A 140 -21.93 0.01 -9.23
C LEU A 140 -23.31 0.28 -9.85
N VAL A 141 -23.98 -0.75 -10.35
CA VAL A 141 -25.35 -0.60 -10.86
C VAL A 141 -26.31 -0.17 -9.74
N LEU A 142 -26.23 -0.79 -8.55
CA LEU A 142 -27.03 -0.35 -7.41
C LEU A 142 -26.76 1.11 -7.03
N LEU A 143 -25.50 1.51 -7.05
CA LEU A 143 -25.08 2.90 -6.78
C LEU A 143 -25.67 3.87 -7.81
N LEU A 144 -25.79 3.48 -9.08
CA LEU A 144 -26.42 4.28 -10.14
C LEU A 144 -27.91 4.56 -9.88
N PHE A 145 -28.64 3.62 -9.26
CA PHE A 145 -30.04 3.79 -8.92
C PHE A 145 -30.26 4.65 -7.66
N LEU A 146 -29.25 4.78 -6.80
CA LEU A 146 -29.34 5.48 -5.53
C LEU A 146 -29.72 6.97 -5.68
N PRO A 147 -29.14 7.78 -6.59
CA PRO A 147 -29.58 9.15 -6.82
C PRO A 147 -31.06 9.27 -7.23
N VAL A 148 -31.53 8.34 -8.07
CA VAL A 148 -32.93 8.30 -8.51
C VAL A 148 -33.87 8.03 -7.31
N ILE A 149 -33.50 7.08 -6.46
CA ILE A 149 -34.25 6.75 -5.24
C ILE A 149 -34.29 7.96 -4.29
N LEU A 150 -33.15 8.62 -4.05
CA LEU A 150 -33.02 9.79 -3.20
C LEU A 150 -33.86 10.97 -3.75
N SER A 151 -33.87 11.17 -5.05
CA SER A 151 -34.67 12.19 -5.73
C SER A 151 -36.17 11.92 -5.55
N ILE A 152 -36.64 10.70 -5.72
CA ILE A 152 -38.03 10.29 -5.51
C ILE A 152 -38.46 10.51 -4.06
N LEU A 153 -37.57 10.22 -3.10
CA LEU A 153 -37.80 10.43 -1.67
C LEU A 153 -37.74 11.92 -1.26
N GLY A 154 -37.37 12.83 -2.18
CA GLY A 154 -37.21 14.26 -1.88
C GLY A 154 -36.00 14.58 -0.99
N LEU A 155 -35.03 13.66 -0.88
CA LEU A 155 -33.84 13.80 -0.03
C LEU A 155 -32.73 14.59 -0.76
N ASN A 156 -33.07 15.82 -1.21
CA ASN A 156 -32.20 16.66 -2.04
C ASN A 156 -30.87 17.01 -1.39
N GLY A 157 -30.80 17.06 -0.05
CA GLY A 157 -29.57 17.33 0.66
C GLY A 157 -28.48 16.21 0.51
N LEU A 158 -28.92 14.98 0.24
CA LEU A 158 -28.03 13.83 0.01
C LEU A 158 -27.77 13.56 -1.48
N LEU A 159 -28.56 14.19 -2.36
CA LEU A 159 -28.49 13.91 -3.80
C LEU A 159 -27.16 14.32 -4.41
N LEU A 160 -26.67 15.54 -4.14
CA LEU A 160 -25.42 16.05 -4.68
C LEU A 160 -24.18 15.22 -4.26
N PRO A 161 -23.97 14.93 -2.96
CA PRO A 161 -22.86 14.06 -2.56
C PRO A 161 -22.90 12.69 -3.24
N VAL A 162 -24.07 12.06 -3.33
CA VAL A 162 -24.21 10.74 -3.95
C VAL A 162 -24.00 10.81 -5.45
N GLN A 163 -24.51 11.85 -6.13
CA GLN A 163 -24.24 12.06 -7.56
C GLN A 163 -22.74 12.21 -7.83
N ASN A 164 -22.04 12.97 -7.00
CA ASN A 164 -20.58 13.10 -7.13
C ASN A 164 -19.88 11.75 -6.98
N MET A 165 -20.24 10.96 -5.97
CA MET A 165 -19.71 9.60 -5.79
C MET A 165 -19.96 8.69 -7.00
N VAL A 166 -21.18 8.76 -7.58
CA VAL A 166 -21.52 8.00 -8.78
C VAL A 166 -20.70 8.45 -9.97
N ASN A 167 -20.59 9.76 -10.18
CA ASN A 167 -19.82 10.32 -11.30
C ASN A 167 -18.34 9.96 -11.20
N GLU A 168 -17.76 10.08 -10.01
CA GLU A 168 -16.38 9.64 -9.75
C GLU A 168 -16.23 8.14 -9.99
N GLY A 169 -17.15 7.31 -9.45
CA GLY A 169 -17.11 5.85 -9.68
C GLY A 169 -17.15 5.46 -11.15
N ILE A 170 -17.98 6.15 -11.97
CA ILE A 170 -18.03 5.92 -13.42
C ILE A 170 -16.73 6.40 -14.10
N ALA A 171 -16.19 7.55 -13.66
CA ALA A 171 -14.94 8.09 -14.20
C ALA A 171 -13.73 7.18 -13.92
N TYR A 172 -13.77 6.37 -12.86
CA TYR A 172 -12.72 5.37 -12.59
C TYR A 172 -12.72 4.19 -13.57
N LEU A 173 -13.82 3.85 -14.23
CA LEU A 173 -13.89 2.69 -15.13
C LEU A 173 -12.90 2.77 -16.32
N PRO A 174 -12.83 3.87 -17.08
CA PRO A 174 -11.81 4.03 -18.12
C PRO A 174 -10.38 3.98 -17.55
N ASN A 175 -10.16 4.61 -16.39
CA ASN A 175 -8.87 4.65 -15.73
C ASN A 175 -8.43 3.24 -15.28
N LEU A 176 -9.36 2.43 -14.79
CA LEU A 176 -9.09 1.02 -14.43
C LEU A 176 -8.65 0.20 -15.65
N PHE A 177 -9.29 0.41 -16.81
CA PHE A 177 -8.90 -0.23 -18.05
C PHE A 177 -7.50 0.20 -18.49
N ILE A 178 -7.21 1.51 -18.46
CA ILE A 178 -5.89 2.06 -18.79
C ILE A 178 -4.82 1.49 -17.85
N ALA A 179 -5.07 1.48 -16.54
CA ALA A 179 -4.17 0.89 -15.56
C ALA A 179 -3.90 -0.60 -15.82
N GLY A 180 -4.94 -1.36 -16.16
CA GLY A 180 -4.81 -2.76 -16.57
C GLY A 180 -3.93 -2.95 -17.80
N VAL A 181 -4.09 -2.12 -18.82
CA VAL A 181 -3.24 -2.13 -20.01
C VAL A 181 -1.79 -1.78 -19.67
N ILE A 182 -1.56 -0.78 -18.82
CA ILE A 182 -0.22 -0.38 -18.38
C ILE A 182 0.48 -1.54 -17.66
N ILE A 183 -0.20 -2.20 -16.72
CA ILE A 183 0.35 -3.36 -16.01
C ILE A 183 0.67 -4.51 -16.97
N PHE A 184 -0.24 -4.80 -17.90
CA PHE A 184 -0.05 -5.86 -18.88
C PHE A 184 1.15 -5.60 -19.79
N VAL A 185 1.25 -4.40 -20.36
CA VAL A 185 2.38 -3.98 -21.20
C VAL A 185 3.67 -3.97 -20.38
N GLY A 186 3.62 -3.42 -19.14
CA GLY A 186 4.74 -3.42 -18.21
C GLY A 186 5.26 -4.81 -17.89
N TYR A 187 4.37 -5.79 -17.69
CA TYR A 187 4.74 -7.17 -17.45
C TYR A 187 5.45 -7.80 -18.67
N ILE A 188 4.95 -7.57 -19.87
CA ILE A 188 5.60 -8.07 -21.10
C ILE A 188 6.99 -7.47 -21.24
N LEU A 189 7.11 -6.15 -21.08
CA LEU A 189 8.40 -5.45 -21.17
C LEU A 189 9.38 -5.96 -20.09
N ALA A 190 8.92 -6.10 -18.85
CA ALA A 190 9.72 -6.62 -17.75
C ALA A 190 10.25 -8.02 -18.06
N LYS A 191 9.41 -8.90 -18.61
CA LYS A 191 9.79 -10.26 -18.99
C LYS A 191 10.84 -10.30 -20.11
N ILE A 192 10.67 -9.44 -21.11
CA ILE A 192 11.63 -9.33 -22.24
C ILE A 192 12.98 -8.83 -21.73
N VAL A 193 12.98 -7.72 -20.97
CA VAL A 193 14.22 -7.11 -20.44
C VAL A 193 14.92 -8.06 -19.49
N ARG A 194 14.18 -8.76 -18.63
CA ARG A 194 14.73 -9.84 -17.76
C ARG A 194 15.47 -10.87 -18.59
N GLY A 195 14.87 -11.38 -19.67
CA GLY A 195 15.52 -12.37 -20.53
C GLY A 195 16.81 -11.87 -21.18
N ILE A 196 16.81 -10.60 -21.61
CA ILE A 196 18.02 -9.96 -22.17
C ILE A 196 19.11 -9.86 -21.12
N VAL A 197 18.81 -9.38 -19.90
CA VAL A 197 19.77 -9.23 -18.80
C VAL A 197 20.34 -10.58 -18.37
N GLU A 198 19.50 -11.61 -18.23
CA GLU A 198 19.94 -12.97 -17.91
C GLU A 198 20.83 -13.54 -19.02
N GLY A 199 20.47 -13.33 -20.28
CA GLY A 199 21.26 -13.77 -21.44
C GLY A 199 22.62 -13.09 -21.51
N LEU A 200 22.67 -11.76 -21.35
CA LEU A 200 23.91 -10.99 -21.31
C LEU A 200 24.80 -11.41 -20.12
N GLY A 201 24.22 -11.56 -18.94
CA GLY A 201 24.93 -11.99 -17.75
C GLY A 201 25.59 -13.37 -17.93
N ASN A 202 24.88 -14.30 -18.54
CA ASN A 202 25.43 -15.64 -18.86
C ASN A 202 26.52 -15.56 -19.94
N SER A 203 26.33 -14.75 -20.98
CA SER A 203 27.32 -14.58 -22.06
C SER A 203 28.63 -13.93 -21.60
N LEU A 204 28.54 -13.00 -20.65
CA LEU A 204 29.70 -12.35 -20.03
C LEU A 204 30.40 -13.23 -18.95
N GLY A 205 29.86 -14.40 -18.66
CA GLY A 205 30.41 -15.31 -17.66
C GLY A 205 30.41 -14.75 -16.24
N LEU A 206 29.43 -13.90 -15.90
CA LEU A 206 29.35 -13.24 -14.60
C LEU A 206 29.32 -14.24 -13.45
N GLN A 207 28.73 -15.42 -13.65
CA GLN A 207 28.70 -16.48 -12.65
C GLN A 207 30.10 -16.96 -12.27
N ALA A 208 30.93 -17.24 -13.26
CA ALA A 208 32.33 -17.73 -13.03
C ALA A 208 33.18 -16.66 -12.31
N GLN A 209 32.93 -15.38 -12.58
CA GLN A 209 33.61 -14.28 -11.90
C GLN A 209 33.12 -14.10 -10.46
N ALA A 210 31.81 -14.18 -10.24
CA ALA A 210 31.22 -14.09 -8.93
C ALA A 210 31.65 -15.21 -7.98
N GLU A 211 31.77 -16.45 -8.50
CA GLU A 211 32.26 -17.60 -7.74
C GLU A 211 33.73 -17.45 -7.32
N LYS A 212 34.58 -16.86 -8.18
CA LYS A 212 35.98 -16.56 -7.82
C LYS A 212 36.11 -15.61 -6.64
N VAL A 213 35.15 -14.69 -6.48
CA VAL A 213 35.11 -13.74 -5.37
C VAL A 213 34.35 -14.29 -4.14
N GLY A 214 33.87 -15.54 -4.24
CA GLY A 214 33.12 -16.19 -3.16
C GLY A 214 31.65 -15.76 -3.05
N LEU A 215 31.14 -15.01 -4.02
CA LEU A 215 29.76 -14.54 -4.08
C LEU A 215 28.88 -15.52 -4.90
N PHE A 216 27.63 -15.66 -4.51
CA PHE A 216 26.63 -16.45 -5.24
C PHE A 216 26.98 -17.93 -5.49
N LYS A 217 27.70 -18.60 -4.56
CA LYS A 217 28.06 -20.03 -4.67
C LYS A 217 26.84 -20.95 -4.88
N ASN A 218 25.69 -20.60 -4.32
CA ASN A 218 24.47 -21.42 -4.36
C ASN A 218 23.35 -20.78 -5.19
N SER A 219 23.60 -19.66 -5.89
CA SER A 219 22.59 -18.94 -6.68
C SER A 219 23.20 -18.36 -7.95
N ASN A 220 22.40 -18.19 -8.99
CA ASN A 220 22.86 -17.67 -10.27
C ASN A 220 22.75 -16.14 -10.30
N ILE A 221 23.89 -15.44 -10.39
CA ILE A 221 23.96 -13.97 -10.42
C ILE A 221 23.20 -13.39 -11.62
N SER A 222 23.24 -14.03 -12.79
CA SER A 222 22.54 -13.56 -13.98
C SER A 222 21.02 -13.59 -13.78
N LYS A 223 20.49 -14.66 -13.15
CA LYS A 223 19.08 -14.75 -12.77
C LYS A 223 18.70 -13.73 -11.71
N PHE A 224 19.57 -13.48 -10.74
CA PHE A 224 19.34 -12.45 -9.72
C PHE A 224 19.22 -11.05 -10.36
N LEU A 225 20.17 -10.68 -11.22
CA LEU A 225 20.15 -9.40 -11.93
C LEU A 225 18.92 -9.27 -12.83
N GLY A 226 18.56 -10.32 -13.58
CA GLY A 226 17.37 -10.34 -14.40
C GLY A 226 16.09 -10.17 -13.58
N SER A 227 16.00 -10.86 -12.44
CA SER A 227 14.85 -10.74 -11.54
C SER A 227 14.78 -9.36 -10.87
N PHE A 228 15.92 -8.77 -10.54
CA PHE A 228 16.00 -7.41 -9.99
C PHE A 228 15.51 -6.36 -10.98
N VAL A 229 15.96 -6.43 -12.24
CA VAL A 229 15.49 -5.52 -13.30
C VAL A 229 14.00 -5.74 -13.58
N PHE A 230 13.53 -6.99 -13.61
CA PHE A 230 12.11 -7.31 -13.72
C PHE A 230 11.29 -6.63 -12.61
N ALA A 231 11.74 -6.72 -11.36
CA ALA A 231 11.07 -6.11 -10.22
C ALA A 231 10.99 -4.57 -10.36
N ILE A 232 12.08 -3.92 -10.79
CA ILE A 232 12.10 -2.47 -11.02
C ILE A 232 11.05 -2.08 -12.08
N ILE A 233 11.02 -2.78 -13.22
CA ILE A 233 10.09 -2.45 -14.31
C ILE A 233 8.64 -2.69 -13.88
N ILE A 234 8.35 -3.77 -13.16
CA ILE A 234 7.01 -4.06 -12.64
C ILE A 234 6.57 -3.00 -11.62
N ILE A 235 7.46 -2.62 -10.69
CA ILE A 235 7.16 -1.56 -9.71
C ILE A 235 6.87 -0.23 -10.44
N THR A 236 7.68 0.12 -11.46
CA THR A 236 7.43 1.30 -12.28
C THR A 236 6.07 1.24 -12.99
N ALA A 237 5.74 0.11 -13.60
CA ALA A 237 4.45 -0.09 -14.25
C ALA A 237 3.27 0.01 -13.27
N LEU A 238 3.42 -0.53 -12.06
CA LEU A 238 2.42 -0.39 -11.00
C LEU A 238 2.25 1.06 -10.53
N ILE A 239 3.34 1.81 -10.37
CA ILE A 239 3.30 3.23 -10.02
C ILE A 239 2.52 4.02 -11.07
N VAL A 240 2.85 3.84 -12.36
CA VAL A 240 2.18 4.51 -13.48
C VAL A 240 0.71 4.09 -13.56
N ALA A 241 0.39 2.83 -13.25
CA ALA A 241 -0.99 2.36 -13.19
C ALA A 241 -1.78 3.01 -12.04
N PHE A 242 -1.20 3.17 -10.86
CA PHE A 242 -1.82 3.90 -9.74
C PHE A 242 -1.98 5.39 -10.05
N GLU A 243 -1.05 5.99 -10.77
CA GLU A 243 -1.15 7.37 -11.24
C GLU A 243 -2.30 7.52 -12.24
N ALA A 244 -2.43 6.59 -13.19
CA ALA A 244 -3.55 6.53 -14.12
C ALA A 244 -4.90 6.35 -13.42
N LEU A 245 -4.93 5.67 -12.26
CA LEU A 245 -6.11 5.57 -11.40
C LEU A 245 -6.38 6.83 -10.57
N GLY A 246 -5.48 7.83 -10.57
CA GLY A 246 -5.59 9.02 -9.73
C GLY A 246 -5.31 8.76 -8.24
N ILE A 247 -4.62 7.68 -7.90
CA ILE A 247 -4.32 7.31 -6.49
C ILE A 247 -2.95 7.89 -6.10
N GLU A 248 -2.86 9.22 -6.04
CA GLU A 248 -1.61 9.94 -5.73
C GLU A 248 -1.03 9.60 -4.36
N ALA A 249 -1.89 9.30 -3.40
CA ALA A 249 -1.48 8.91 -2.05
C ALA A 249 -0.57 7.65 -2.02
N ILE A 250 -0.64 6.80 -3.04
CA ILE A 250 0.19 5.60 -3.18
C ILE A 250 1.32 5.85 -4.18
N SER A 251 1.02 6.48 -5.32
CA SER A 251 2.00 6.64 -6.41
C SER A 251 3.16 7.56 -6.03
N GLN A 252 2.94 8.65 -5.29
CA GLN A 252 3.99 9.58 -4.87
C GLN A 252 5.03 8.95 -3.93
N PRO A 253 4.66 8.31 -2.80
CA PRO A 253 5.63 7.62 -1.95
C PRO A 253 6.36 6.50 -2.68
N ALA A 254 5.65 5.72 -3.51
CA ALA A 254 6.23 4.64 -4.28
C ALA A 254 7.27 5.15 -5.31
N THR A 255 6.98 6.27 -5.98
CA THR A 255 7.94 6.94 -6.88
C THR A 255 9.18 7.40 -6.13
N SER A 256 9.03 7.98 -4.94
CA SER A 256 10.15 8.40 -4.11
C SER A 256 11.04 7.21 -3.71
N MET A 257 10.44 6.11 -3.27
CA MET A 257 11.16 4.88 -2.94
C MET A 257 11.89 4.29 -4.17
N LEU A 258 11.24 4.27 -5.33
CA LEU A 258 11.86 3.81 -6.56
C LEU A 258 13.08 4.68 -6.95
N ASN A 259 12.94 6.00 -6.83
CA ASN A 259 14.03 6.95 -7.09
C ASN A 259 15.21 6.73 -6.13
N GLU A 260 14.96 6.46 -4.85
CA GLU A 260 16.01 6.12 -3.88
C GLU A 260 16.74 4.82 -4.29
N ILE A 261 16.01 3.78 -4.69
CA ILE A 261 16.59 2.52 -5.17
C ILE A 261 17.44 2.78 -6.43
N MET A 262 16.93 3.55 -7.38
CA MET A 262 17.66 3.88 -8.61
C MET A 262 18.93 4.70 -8.35
N GLN A 263 18.90 5.60 -7.35
CA GLN A 263 20.08 6.36 -6.93
C GLN A 263 21.08 5.52 -6.12
N ALA A 264 20.59 4.47 -5.42
CA ALA A 264 21.47 3.59 -4.67
C ALA A 264 22.41 2.78 -5.58
N ILE A 265 21.98 2.41 -6.79
CA ILE A 265 22.78 1.61 -7.74
C ILE A 265 24.12 2.28 -8.10
N PRO A 266 24.15 3.54 -8.61
CA PRO A 266 25.40 4.25 -8.87
C PRO A 266 26.24 4.45 -7.61
N ARG A 267 25.61 4.70 -6.45
CA ARG A 267 26.32 4.86 -5.17
C ARG A 267 27.02 3.59 -4.74
N ILE A 268 26.39 2.41 -4.89
CA ILE A 268 26.98 1.10 -4.60
C ILE A 268 28.17 0.83 -5.52
N ILE A 269 28.02 1.12 -6.80
CA ILE A 269 29.11 0.94 -7.77
C ILE A 269 30.30 1.86 -7.42
N ALA A 270 30.04 3.14 -7.10
CA ALA A 270 31.07 4.08 -6.69
C ALA A 270 31.78 3.65 -5.40
N ALA A 271 31.02 3.21 -4.39
CA ALA A 271 31.58 2.67 -3.15
C ALA A 271 32.46 1.44 -3.40
N GLY A 272 31.99 0.52 -4.24
CA GLY A 272 32.78 -0.66 -4.64
C GLY A 272 34.08 -0.30 -5.35
N LEU A 273 34.04 0.66 -6.29
CA LEU A 273 35.24 1.16 -6.97
C LEU A 273 36.23 1.82 -6.00
N ILE A 274 35.75 2.63 -5.05
CA ILE A 274 36.60 3.23 -4.02
C ILE A 274 37.34 2.15 -3.24
N LEU A 275 36.65 1.10 -2.79
CA LEU A 275 37.27 0.01 -2.04
C LEU A 275 38.31 -0.76 -2.86
N ILE A 276 38.02 -1.07 -4.13
CA ILE A 276 38.94 -1.77 -5.02
C ILE A 276 40.19 -0.93 -5.28
N VAL A 277 40.01 0.35 -5.64
CA VAL A 277 41.13 1.25 -5.91
C VAL A 277 41.98 1.45 -4.65
N ALA A 278 41.34 1.72 -3.51
CA ALA A 278 42.02 1.87 -2.24
C ALA A 278 42.82 0.64 -1.86
N TYR A 279 42.29 -0.57 -2.07
CA TYR A 279 42.99 -1.82 -1.80
C TYR A 279 44.24 -1.98 -2.68
N VAL A 280 44.12 -1.74 -3.98
CA VAL A 280 45.25 -1.87 -4.91
C VAL A 280 46.33 -0.86 -4.61
N VAL A 281 45.92 0.41 -4.42
CA VAL A 281 46.87 1.50 -4.13
C VAL A 281 47.53 1.34 -2.76
N SER A 282 46.74 1.02 -1.73
CA SER A 282 47.28 0.82 -0.37
C SER A 282 48.29 -0.31 -0.32
N ARG A 283 48.03 -1.41 -1.02
CA ARG A 283 48.94 -2.56 -1.07
C ARG A 283 50.22 -2.27 -1.82
N PHE A 284 50.14 -1.44 -2.87
CA PHE A 284 51.33 -0.97 -3.58
C PHE A 284 52.17 -0.03 -2.72
N VAL A 285 51.56 0.99 -2.13
CA VAL A 285 52.23 1.96 -1.25
C VAL A 285 52.84 1.27 -0.02
N ALA A 286 52.11 0.36 0.60
CA ALA A 286 52.55 -0.40 1.75
C ALA A 286 53.83 -1.22 1.45
N ARG A 287 53.89 -1.85 0.27
CA ARG A 287 55.11 -2.59 -0.15
C ARG A 287 56.29 -1.67 -0.33
N LEU A 288 56.10 -0.54 -1.04
CA LEU A 288 57.19 0.45 -1.24
C LEU A 288 57.73 0.97 0.09
N ILE A 289 56.84 1.32 1.02
CA ILE A 289 57.23 1.82 2.34
C ILE A 289 57.92 0.74 3.16
N ALA A 290 57.37 -0.50 3.15
CA ALA A 290 57.99 -1.63 3.84
C ALA A 290 59.42 -1.90 3.32
N GLU A 291 59.64 -1.87 2.00
CA GLU A 291 60.97 -2.06 1.39
C GLU A 291 61.93 -0.91 1.77
N LEU A 292 61.45 0.33 1.78
CA LEU A 292 62.28 1.50 2.21
C LEU A 292 62.69 1.37 3.69
N ILE A 293 61.75 1.01 4.56
CA ILE A 293 62.00 0.82 6.00
C ILE A 293 62.94 -0.35 6.27
N SER A 294 62.78 -1.45 5.58
CA SER A 294 63.67 -2.61 5.66
C SER A 294 65.09 -2.22 5.19
N GLY A 295 65.21 -1.49 4.07
CA GLY A 295 66.48 -0.97 3.56
C GLY A 295 67.17 0.02 4.50
N ALA A 296 66.41 0.73 5.32
CA ALA A 296 66.94 1.64 6.36
C ALA A 296 67.41 0.92 7.64
N GLY A 297 67.28 -0.44 7.69
CA GLY A 297 67.78 -1.24 8.83
C GLY A 297 66.84 -1.24 10.05
N VAL A 298 65.60 -0.74 9.93
CA VAL A 298 64.65 -0.66 11.03
C VAL A 298 64.24 -2.08 11.53
N ASP A 299 64.35 -3.09 10.71
CA ASP A 299 64.05 -4.48 11.08
C ASP A 299 65.01 -5.06 12.12
N GLU A 300 66.21 -4.44 12.35
CA GLU A 300 67.14 -4.82 13.41
C GLU A 300 66.82 -4.19 14.76
N VAL A 301 66.01 -3.13 14.80
CA VAL A 301 65.70 -2.38 16.02
C VAL A 301 65.06 -3.24 17.14
N PRO A 302 64.14 -4.17 16.87
CA PRO A 302 63.55 -5.01 17.90
C PRO A 302 64.57 -5.96 18.55
N MET A 303 65.56 -6.40 17.81
CA MET A 303 66.63 -7.25 18.33
C MET A 303 67.51 -6.43 19.30
N LYS A 304 67.85 -5.18 18.94
CA LYS A 304 68.61 -4.26 19.78
C LYS A 304 67.90 -3.84 21.06
N LEU A 305 66.57 -3.76 21.00
CA LEU A 305 65.69 -3.41 22.14
C LEU A 305 65.21 -4.61 22.98
N GLY A 306 65.56 -5.87 22.59
CA GLY A 306 65.15 -7.07 23.29
C GLY A 306 63.62 -7.41 23.15
N VAL A 307 62.91 -6.72 22.26
CA VAL A 307 61.47 -6.93 22.05
C VAL A 307 61.15 -7.89 20.90
N GLN A 308 62.12 -8.51 20.27
CA GLN A 308 61.95 -9.47 19.19
C GLN A 308 60.98 -10.64 19.57
N ARG A 309 60.95 -10.98 20.86
CA ARG A 309 60.08 -12.03 21.40
C ARG A 309 58.57 -11.74 21.17
N PHE A 310 58.17 -10.48 21.08
CA PHE A 310 56.78 -10.09 20.84
C PHE A 310 56.40 -10.07 19.35
N LEU A 311 57.35 -9.84 18.47
CA LEU A 311 57.18 -9.81 17.01
C LEU A 311 57.30 -11.21 16.36
N GLY A 312 57.87 -12.19 17.07
CA GLY A 312 58.10 -13.53 16.55
C GLY A 312 58.99 -13.48 15.32
N GLN A 313 58.57 -14.03 14.18
CA GLN A 313 59.28 -14.01 12.91
C GLN A 313 58.87 -12.87 11.98
N THR A 314 57.94 -11.98 12.40
CA THR A 314 57.45 -10.89 11.58
C THR A 314 58.41 -9.72 11.63
N ARG A 315 58.72 -9.09 10.49
CA ARG A 315 59.57 -7.91 10.41
C ARG A 315 58.79 -6.68 10.77
N VAL A 316 59.44 -5.66 11.34
CA VAL A 316 58.81 -4.37 11.65
C VAL A 316 58.25 -3.69 10.38
N SER A 317 59.02 -3.78 9.28
CA SER A 317 58.62 -3.27 7.97
C SER A 317 57.28 -3.90 7.47
N ASP A 318 57.09 -5.21 7.69
CA ASP A 318 55.83 -5.90 7.33
C ASP A 318 54.65 -5.41 8.20
N VAL A 319 54.88 -5.24 9.52
CA VAL A 319 53.85 -4.71 10.44
C VAL A 319 53.42 -3.31 10.03
N ILE A 320 54.36 -2.47 9.68
CA ILE A 320 54.08 -1.10 9.19
C ILE A 320 53.26 -1.17 7.87
N GLY A 321 53.69 -2.05 6.97
CA GLY A 321 52.94 -2.31 5.73
C GLY A 321 51.49 -2.72 5.97
N TYR A 322 51.26 -3.65 6.90
CA TYR A 322 49.90 -4.07 7.28
C TYR A 322 49.10 -2.91 7.91
N LEU A 323 49.71 -2.09 8.75
CA LEU A 323 49.05 -0.91 9.34
C LEU A 323 48.65 0.10 8.27
N ILE A 324 49.51 0.37 7.28
CA ILE A 324 49.19 1.25 6.15
C ILE A 324 47.98 0.73 5.39
N VAL A 325 47.97 -0.54 5.03
CA VAL A 325 46.80 -1.13 4.33
C VAL A 325 45.57 -1.03 5.21
N PHE A 326 45.66 -1.38 6.49
CA PHE A 326 44.55 -1.39 7.42
C PHE A 326 43.92 0.02 7.56
N PHE A 327 44.71 1.04 7.85
CA PHE A 327 44.19 2.40 7.99
C PHE A 327 43.67 2.96 6.67
N THR A 328 44.38 2.74 5.56
CA THR A 328 43.89 3.18 4.24
C THR A 328 42.56 2.50 3.90
N MET A 329 42.39 1.21 4.22
CA MET A 329 41.12 0.51 4.01
C MET A 329 40.02 1.03 4.93
N LEU A 330 40.34 1.40 6.18
CA LEU A 330 39.35 2.03 7.08
C LEU A 330 38.87 3.37 6.52
N PHE A 331 39.78 4.23 6.00
CA PHE A 331 39.41 5.47 5.31
C PHE A 331 38.54 5.19 4.08
N ALA A 332 38.90 4.18 3.29
CA ALA A 332 38.15 3.81 2.11
C ALA A 332 36.75 3.31 2.46
N VAL A 333 36.61 2.51 3.53
CA VAL A 333 35.30 2.04 4.03
C VAL A 333 34.48 3.22 4.56
N SER A 334 35.09 4.17 5.27
CA SER A 334 34.42 5.39 5.71
C SER A 334 33.88 6.21 4.53
N GLU A 335 34.70 6.43 3.49
CA GLU A 335 34.27 7.15 2.29
C GLU A 335 33.20 6.36 1.50
N ALA A 336 33.33 5.03 1.39
CA ALA A 336 32.34 4.18 0.77
C ALA A 336 31.00 4.25 1.53
N ALA A 337 31.01 4.24 2.87
CA ALA A 337 29.82 4.40 3.70
C ALA A 337 29.16 5.77 3.47
N ASN A 338 29.95 6.85 3.36
CA ASN A 338 29.45 8.18 3.01
C ASN A 338 28.75 8.20 1.64
N ARG A 339 29.34 7.57 0.63
CA ARG A 339 28.73 7.45 -0.72
C ARG A 339 27.43 6.69 -0.70
N LEU A 340 27.30 5.72 0.19
CA LEU A 340 26.07 4.93 0.39
C LEU A 340 25.00 5.70 1.20
N GLY A 341 25.32 6.88 1.76
CA GLY A 341 24.41 7.63 2.63
C GLY A 341 24.39 7.12 4.08
N LEU A 342 25.38 6.29 4.46
CA LEU A 342 25.51 5.74 5.81
C LEU A 342 26.40 6.64 6.69
N GLU A 343 26.02 7.90 6.86
CA GLU A 343 26.82 8.91 7.57
C GLU A 343 27.20 8.49 9.00
N GLN A 344 26.29 7.85 9.73
CA GLN A 344 26.55 7.41 11.10
C GLN A 344 27.65 6.33 11.16
N VAL A 345 27.68 5.44 10.19
CA VAL A 345 28.71 4.40 10.07
C VAL A 345 30.06 5.06 9.77
N SER A 346 30.10 6.04 8.88
CA SER A 346 31.31 6.80 8.55
C SER A 346 31.86 7.54 9.77
N VAL A 347 30.98 8.17 10.57
CA VAL A 347 31.39 8.84 11.83
C VAL A 347 32.00 7.84 12.81
N LEU A 348 31.39 6.69 13.02
CA LEU A 348 31.93 5.62 13.89
C LEU A 348 33.28 5.15 13.42
N ILE A 349 33.46 4.90 12.13
CA ILE A 349 34.75 4.49 11.56
C ILE A 349 35.80 5.60 11.76
N SER A 350 35.43 6.86 11.57
CA SER A 350 36.33 8.03 11.77
C SER A 350 36.79 8.12 13.22
N MET A 351 35.91 7.93 14.20
CA MET A 351 36.27 7.85 15.62
C MET A 351 37.25 6.71 15.90
N PHE A 352 37.01 5.53 15.27
CA PHE A 352 37.91 4.39 15.41
C PHE A 352 39.29 4.63 14.81
N ILE A 353 39.36 5.33 13.65
CA ILE A 353 40.60 5.74 13.02
C ILE A 353 41.37 6.68 13.94
N GLN A 354 40.71 7.70 14.53
CA GLN A 354 41.31 8.66 15.43
C GLN A 354 41.87 8.00 16.69
N PHE A 355 41.09 7.11 17.30
CA PHE A 355 41.53 6.31 18.45
C PHE A 355 42.76 5.42 18.11
N GLY A 356 42.75 4.78 16.95
CA GLY A 356 43.91 3.99 16.48
C GLY A 356 45.17 4.87 16.22
N ALA A 357 44.97 6.06 15.66
CA ALA A 357 46.07 7.02 15.44
C ALA A 357 46.66 7.48 16.75
N ASP A 358 45.85 7.78 17.77
CA ASP A 358 46.32 8.18 19.10
C ASP A 358 47.15 7.09 19.79
N ILE A 359 46.71 5.82 19.66
CA ILE A 359 47.47 4.66 20.17
C ILE A 359 48.82 4.55 19.46
N LEU A 360 48.87 4.66 18.13
CA LEU A 360 50.10 4.61 17.37
C LEU A 360 51.05 5.73 17.73
N LEU A 361 50.52 6.96 17.87
CA LEU A 361 51.30 8.12 18.28
C LEU A 361 51.89 7.92 19.69
N GLY A 362 51.09 7.44 20.62
CA GLY A 362 51.55 7.07 21.96
C GLY A 362 52.68 6.01 21.95
N ALA A 363 52.53 4.95 21.12
CA ALA A 363 53.55 3.92 20.95
C ALA A 363 54.87 4.52 20.38
N VAL A 364 54.78 5.39 19.38
CA VAL A 364 55.93 6.07 18.80
C VAL A 364 56.67 6.93 19.85
N ILE A 365 55.90 7.74 20.63
CA ILE A 365 56.46 8.54 21.70
C ILE A 365 57.17 7.68 22.76
N LEU A 366 56.57 6.54 23.14
CA LEU A 366 57.20 5.63 24.11
C LEU A 366 58.50 5.03 23.55
N VAL A 367 58.52 4.66 22.28
CA VAL A 367 59.73 4.10 21.63
C VAL A 367 60.84 5.16 21.59
N ILE A 368 60.51 6.39 21.17
CA ILE A 368 61.49 7.48 21.11
C ILE A 368 61.97 7.87 22.54
N GLY A 369 61.08 7.90 23.52
CA GLY A 369 61.45 8.26 24.89
C GLY A 369 62.26 7.18 25.62
N PHE A 370 62.19 5.93 25.19
CA PHE A 370 62.96 4.82 25.70
C PHE A 370 64.35 4.76 25.06
N TRP A 371 64.52 5.27 23.86
CA TRP A 371 65.77 5.29 23.10
C TRP A 371 66.63 6.51 23.47
#